data_b60af7f743cf9ddeb6a652258dfbcadc
#
_entry.id   b60af7f743cf9ddeb6a652258dfbcadc
#
_cell.length_a   1.000
_cell.length_b   1.000
_cell.length_c   1.000
_cell.angle_alpha   90.00
_cell.angle_beta   90.00
_cell.angle_gamma   90.00
#
_symmetry.space_group_name_H-M   'P 1'
#
loop_
_entity.id
_entity.type
_entity.pdbx_description
1 polymer ?
#
loop_
_entity_poly.entity_id
_entity_poly.type
_entity_poly.pdbx_seq_one_letter_code
_entity_poly.pdbx_strand_id
1 'polypeptide(L)'
;MGLARNFVRTYREATGRYIAICEADDFWTDRHKLQIQADFLDSHPEYAMCFHRVVNYYEANGTKSLSNGGQRHEMTINDIALCNPITNVSVCYRRGVFGELPEWMDRVTSYDLVMHLLTLQYGKVYYMHRVMAVYRKLATSIWTGGDKARRAEISRKNRDLLIGYFADRNPEVCDILRRANALNCIDMANSMDDCGKHEEAGTYLQMVSQYKSDWSPAEIYRYRHNMVKSQRPRPMRRLLTACRAFVSKFIPLPRIR
;
A
#
# COMPACT_ATOMS: atom_id res chain seq x y z
N MET A 1 19.47 -6.87 -12.18
CA MET A 1 18.52 -5.80 -12.59
C MET A 1 17.63 -5.50 -11.39
N GLY A 2 17.39 -4.21 -11.02
CA GLY A 2 16.56 -3.89 -9.84
C GLY A 2 15.06 -4.10 -10.10
N LEU A 3 14.26 -4.21 -9.03
CA LEU A 3 12.81 -4.46 -9.08
C LEU A 3 12.08 -3.50 -10.03
N ALA A 4 12.32 -2.18 -9.91
CA ALA A 4 11.67 -1.18 -10.73
C ALA A 4 12.00 -1.30 -12.22
N ARG A 5 13.26 -1.54 -12.59
CA ARG A 5 13.65 -1.72 -13.99
C ARG A 5 13.04 -2.97 -14.61
N ASN A 6 12.93 -4.06 -13.82
CA ASN A 6 12.26 -5.27 -14.29
C ASN A 6 10.77 -5.00 -14.50
N PHE A 7 10.12 -4.29 -13.57
CA PHE A 7 8.71 -3.89 -13.71
C PHE A 7 8.50 -3.02 -14.96
N VAL A 8 9.31 -1.96 -15.17
CA VAL A 8 9.19 -1.06 -16.33
C VAL A 8 9.30 -1.84 -17.65
N ARG A 9 10.26 -2.77 -17.73
CA ARG A 9 10.41 -3.63 -18.93
C ARG A 9 9.17 -4.48 -19.14
N THR A 10 8.72 -5.20 -18.13
CA THR A 10 7.55 -6.08 -18.22
C THR A 10 6.26 -5.30 -18.53
N TYR A 11 6.11 -4.11 -17.95
CA TYR A 11 4.96 -3.24 -18.23
C TYR A 11 4.92 -2.81 -19.72
N ARG A 12 6.07 -2.49 -20.31
CA ARG A 12 6.18 -2.10 -21.73
C ARG A 12 5.84 -3.23 -22.69
N GLU A 13 6.14 -4.48 -22.32
CA GLU A 13 5.81 -5.67 -23.10
C GLU A 13 4.30 -6.04 -23.02
N ALA A 14 3.59 -5.55 -22.01
CA ALA A 14 2.18 -5.86 -21.86
C ALA A 14 1.34 -5.16 -22.92
N THR A 15 0.53 -5.92 -23.68
CA THR A 15 -0.31 -5.43 -24.78
C THR A 15 -1.80 -5.45 -24.46
N GLY A 16 -2.22 -6.14 -23.40
CA GLY A 16 -3.62 -6.30 -23.01
C GLY A 16 -4.30 -4.98 -22.58
N ARG A 17 -5.63 -4.94 -22.64
CA ARG A 17 -6.43 -3.79 -22.14
C ARG A 17 -6.29 -3.56 -20.64
N TYR A 18 -6.03 -4.62 -19.90
CA TYR A 18 -5.86 -4.62 -18.45
C TYR A 18 -4.50 -5.20 -18.07
N ILE A 19 -3.97 -4.75 -16.95
CA ILE A 19 -2.76 -5.28 -16.33
C ILE A 19 -3.13 -5.77 -14.93
N ALA A 20 -2.91 -7.06 -14.69
CA ALA A 20 -2.98 -7.68 -13.37
C ALA A 20 -1.58 -8.12 -12.95
N ILE A 21 -1.23 -7.88 -11.68
CA ILE A 21 0.10 -8.16 -11.16
C ILE A 21 0.05 -9.43 -10.30
N CYS A 22 1.04 -10.31 -10.51
CA CYS A 22 1.33 -11.44 -9.65
C CYS A 22 2.85 -11.51 -9.49
N GLU A 23 3.36 -11.17 -8.33
CA GLU A 23 4.78 -11.27 -8.02
C GLU A 23 5.15 -12.74 -7.82
N ALA A 24 6.41 -13.10 -8.04
CA ALA A 24 6.85 -14.50 -8.06
C ALA A 24 6.68 -15.25 -6.73
N ASP A 25 6.56 -14.53 -5.63
CA ASP A 25 6.31 -15.07 -4.29
C ASP A 25 4.82 -15.16 -3.93
N ASP A 26 3.93 -14.65 -4.78
CA ASP A 26 2.48 -14.66 -4.60
C ASP A 26 1.77 -15.60 -5.56
N PHE A 27 0.48 -15.89 -5.36
CA PHE A 27 -0.33 -16.66 -6.30
C PHE A 27 -1.82 -16.35 -6.22
N TRP A 28 -2.49 -16.52 -7.36
CA TRP A 28 -3.95 -16.40 -7.46
C TRP A 28 -4.62 -17.73 -7.12
N THR A 29 -5.74 -17.68 -6.42
CA THR A 29 -6.48 -18.85 -5.92
C THR A 29 -7.83 -19.04 -6.61
N ASP A 30 -8.33 -18.03 -7.30
CA ASP A 30 -9.58 -18.10 -8.04
C ASP A 30 -9.29 -18.08 -9.55
N ARG A 31 -9.63 -19.15 -10.25
CA ARG A 31 -9.44 -19.28 -11.70
C ARG A 31 -10.20 -18.21 -12.51
N HIS A 32 -11.22 -17.60 -11.92
CA HIS A 32 -12.03 -16.57 -12.57
C HIS A 32 -11.59 -15.14 -12.20
N LYS A 33 -10.54 -14.97 -11.40
CA LYS A 33 -10.10 -13.66 -10.93
C LYS A 33 -9.96 -12.63 -12.05
N LEU A 34 -9.24 -12.97 -13.11
CA LEU A 34 -8.98 -12.05 -14.23
C LEU A 34 -10.26 -11.68 -14.95
N GLN A 35 -11.14 -12.67 -15.21
CA GLN A 35 -12.43 -12.44 -15.85
C GLN A 35 -13.32 -11.52 -15.00
N ILE A 36 -13.45 -11.80 -13.70
CA ILE A 36 -14.26 -11.00 -12.78
C ILE A 36 -13.79 -9.55 -12.75
N GLN A 37 -12.48 -9.31 -12.71
CA GLN A 37 -11.92 -7.96 -12.65
C GLN A 37 -12.05 -7.25 -14.01
N ALA A 38 -11.86 -7.95 -15.12
CA ALA A 38 -12.05 -7.41 -16.47
C ALA A 38 -13.51 -7.04 -16.72
N ASP A 39 -14.47 -7.95 -16.44
CA ASP A 39 -15.90 -7.71 -16.61
C ASP A 39 -16.37 -6.52 -15.77
N PHE A 40 -15.88 -6.41 -14.54
CA PHE A 40 -16.16 -5.26 -13.68
C PHE A 40 -15.67 -3.97 -14.31
N LEU A 41 -14.42 -3.92 -14.73
CA LEU A 41 -13.87 -2.73 -15.37
C LEU A 41 -14.56 -2.44 -16.72
N ASP A 42 -14.91 -3.43 -17.52
CA ASP A 42 -15.65 -3.22 -18.77
C ASP A 42 -17.02 -2.57 -18.51
N SER A 43 -17.70 -2.96 -17.43
CA SER A 43 -19.04 -2.46 -17.07
C SER A 43 -19.05 -1.12 -16.34
N HIS A 44 -17.89 -0.68 -15.81
CA HIS A 44 -17.78 0.50 -14.95
C HIS A 44 -16.63 1.41 -15.39
N PRO A 45 -16.85 2.24 -16.43
CA PRO A 45 -15.78 3.08 -17.00
C PRO A 45 -15.23 4.15 -16.05
N GLU A 46 -15.95 4.51 -14.98
CA GLU A 46 -15.53 5.45 -13.95
C GLU A 46 -14.42 4.93 -13.04
N TYR A 47 -14.14 3.61 -13.06
CA TYR A 47 -13.03 3.02 -12.31
C TYR A 47 -11.82 2.79 -13.21
N ALA A 48 -10.69 3.33 -12.82
CA ALA A 48 -9.40 3.13 -13.50
C ALA A 48 -8.71 1.83 -13.06
N MET A 49 -9.09 1.31 -11.90
CA MET A 49 -8.56 0.06 -11.36
C MET A 49 -9.53 -0.56 -10.34
N CYS A 50 -9.31 -1.83 -10.07
CA CYS A 50 -9.96 -2.54 -8.98
C CYS A 50 -8.97 -3.44 -8.25
N PHE A 51 -9.29 -3.78 -6.99
CA PHE A 51 -8.53 -4.75 -6.21
C PHE A 51 -9.46 -5.55 -5.31
N HIS A 52 -8.94 -6.59 -4.69
CA HIS A 52 -9.75 -7.49 -3.88
C HIS A 52 -9.09 -7.89 -2.57
N ARG A 53 -9.83 -8.53 -1.70
CA ARG A 53 -9.34 -9.08 -0.44
C ARG A 53 -8.38 -10.26 -0.72
N VAL A 54 -7.34 -10.39 0.12
CA VAL A 54 -6.37 -11.48 0.01
C VAL A 54 -6.24 -12.25 1.33
N VAL A 55 -5.73 -13.47 1.26
CA VAL A 55 -5.17 -14.18 2.40
C VAL A 55 -3.71 -13.76 2.55
N ASN A 56 -3.32 -13.25 3.71
CA ASN A 56 -1.93 -13.11 4.09
C ASN A 56 -1.45 -14.46 4.62
N TYR A 57 -0.40 -15.03 4.04
CA TYR A 57 0.24 -16.25 4.50
C TYR A 57 1.62 -15.93 5.07
N TYR A 58 1.81 -16.16 6.35
CA TYR A 58 3.07 -15.92 7.05
C TYR A 58 3.91 -17.19 7.01
N GLU A 59 4.92 -17.25 6.15
CA GLU A 59 5.72 -18.45 5.91
C GLU A 59 6.50 -18.88 7.15
N ALA A 60 6.99 -17.92 7.93
CA ALA A 60 7.78 -18.19 9.14
C ALA A 60 7.09 -19.08 10.18
N ASN A 61 5.76 -19.09 10.23
CA ASN A 61 4.99 -19.84 11.24
C ASN A 61 3.76 -20.54 10.66
N GLY A 62 3.59 -20.55 9.33
CA GLY A 62 2.46 -21.17 8.65
C GLY A 62 1.08 -20.52 8.92
N THR A 63 1.04 -19.40 9.64
CA THR A 63 -0.25 -18.77 9.99
C THR A 63 -0.86 -18.02 8.81
N LYS A 64 -2.18 -17.85 8.85
CA LYS A 64 -2.95 -17.17 7.82
C LYS A 64 -3.85 -16.12 8.44
N SER A 65 -4.02 -14.99 7.76
CA SER A 65 -5.00 -13.98 8.12
C SER A 65 -5.64 -13.38 6.88
N LEU A 66 -6.86 -12.90 6.98
CA LEU A 66 -7.45 -12.12 5.90
C LEU A 66 -6.90 -10.69 5.95
N SER A 67 -6.66 -10.10 4.77
CA SER A 67 -6.40 -8.66 4.69
C SER A 67 -7.60 -7.87 5.22
N ASN A 68 -7.40 -6.58 5.53
CA ASN A 68 -8.45 -5.74 6.07
C ASN A 68 -9.69 -5.78 5.18
N GLY A 69 -10.86 -6.07 5.75
CA GLY A 69 -12.15 -6.10 5.06
C GLY A 69 -13.03 -4.89 5.33
N GLY A 70 -12.57 -3.96 6.16
CA GLY A 70 -13.32 -2.75 6.54
C GLY A 70 -13.11 -1.55 5.61
N GLN A 71 -12.53 -1.76 4.43
CA GLN A 71 -12.36 -0.70 3.43
C GLN A 71 -13.69 -0.36 2.76
N ARG A 72 -13.84 0.90 2.36
CA ARG A 72 -14.95 1.32 1.49
C ARG A 72 -14.82 0.63 0.13
N HIS A 73 -15.95 0.35 -0.51
CA HIS A 73 -15.94 -0.22 -1.87
C HIS A 73 -15.32 0.75 -2.88
N GLU A 74 -15.60 2.03 -2.73
CA GLU A 74 -15.07 3.08 -3.60
C GLU A 74 -14.06 3.94 -2.84
N MET A 75 -12.92 4.19 -3.48
CA MET A 75 -11.87 5.10 -3.00
C MET A 75 -11.31 5.92 -4.16
N THR A 76 -10.76 7.07 -3.82
CA THR A 76 -10.16 8.03 -4.75
C THR A 76 -8.64 8.06 -4.63
N ILE A 77 -7.99 8.81 -5.53
CA ILE A 77 -6.55 9.08 -5.45
C ILE A 77 -6.15 9.67 -4.10
N ASN A 78 -6.98 10.54 -3.50
CA ASN A 78 -6.70 11.18 -2.21
C ASN A 78 -6.64 10.15 -1.07
N ASP A 79 -7.56 9.18 -1.07
CA ASP A 79 -7.58 8.10 -0.08
C ASP A 79 -6.30 7.26 -0.16
N ILE A 80 -5.89 6.89 -1.36
CA ILE A 80 -4.72 6.03 -1.60
C ILE A 80 -3.40 6.78 -1.37
N ALA A 81 -3.34 8.08 -1.70
CA ALA A 81 -2.18 8.91 -1.42
C ALA A 81 -1.90 9.05 0.09
N LEU A 82 -2.95 9.11 0.92
CA LEU A 82 -2.82 9.17 2.37
C LEU A 82 -2.45 7.82 2.97
N CYS A 83 -3.14 6.75 2.56
CA CYS A 83 -2.95 5.40 3.09
C CYS A 83 -3.24 4.36 2.00
N ASN A 84 -2.23 3.62 1.58
CA ASN A 84 -2.37 2.55 0.60
C ASN A 84 -2.80 1.22 1.25
N PRO A 85 -4.06 0.79 1.12
CA PRO A 85 -4.54 -0.49 1.63
C PRO A 85 -4.38 -1.64 0.63
N ILE A 86 -3.91 -1.36 -0.58
CA ILE A 86 -3.93 -2.27 -1.72
C ILE A 86 -2.76 -3.23 -1.62
N THR A 87 -3.03 -4.52 -1.69
CA THR A 87 -2.01 -5.56 -1.85
C THR A 87 -1.80 -5.82 -3.34
N ASN A 88 -0.57 -5.73 -3.81
CA ASN A 88 -0.23 -5.70 -5.24
C ASN A 88 -0.76 -6.91 -6.03
N VAL A 89 -0.70 -8.12 -5.46
CA VAL A 89 -1.24 -9.35 -6.07
C VAL A 89 -2.75 -9.32 -6.36
N SER A 90 -3.48 -8.37 -5.74
CA SER A 90 -4.94 -8.27 -5.88
C SER A 90 -5.39 -7.30 -6.97
N VAL A 91 -4.50 -6.47 -7.49
CA VAL A 91 -4.85 -5.33 -8.34
C VAL A 91 -5.08 -5.73 -9.80
N CYS A 92 -5.95 -4.99 -10.46
CA CYS A 92 -6.13 -4.97 -11.91
C CYS A 92 -6.31 -3.51 -12.36
N TYR A 93 -5.48 -3.07 -13.30
CA TYR A 93 -5.45 -1.69 -13.84
C TYR A 93 -5.99 -1.66 -15.27
N ARG A 94 -6.61 -0.56 -15.66
CA ARG A 94 -6.72 -0.18 -17.08
C ARG A 94 -5.34 0.21 -17.60
N ARG A 95 -4.87 -0.45 -18.66
CA ARG A 95 -3.58 -0.13 -19.26
C ARG A 95 -3.64 1.20 -20.03
N GLY A 96 -2.57 1.98 -19.95
CA GLY A 96 -2.35 3.14 -20.80
C GLY A 96 -3.18 4.37 -20.50
N VAL A 97 -3.97 4.39 -19.39
CA VAL A 97 -4.80 5.55 -19.05
C VAL A 97 -3.99 6.81 -18.78
N PHE A 98 -2.76 6.70 -18.32
CA PHE A 98 -1.84 7.82 -18.07
C PHE A 98 -0.76 7.98 -19.15
N GLY A 99 -0.85 7.23 -20.27
CA GLY A 99 0.15 7.25 -21.34
C GLY A 99 1.42 6.46 -20.99
N GLU A 100 2.57 7.07 -21.26
CA GLU A 100 3.88 6.48 -20.99
C GLU A 100 4.24 6.51 -19.51
N LEU A 101 5.02 5.51 -19.06
CA LEU A 101 5.61 5.54 -17.73
C LEU A 101 6.59 6.72 -17.61
N PRO A 102 6.54 7.48 -16.49
CA PRO A 102 7.50 8.56 -16.27
C PRO A 102 8.95 8.05 -16.29
N GLU A 103 9.88 8.86 -16.84
CA GLU A 103 11.30 8.49 -16.92
C GLU A 103 11.93 8.15 -15.57
N TRP A 104 11.47 8.80 -14.50
CA TRP A 104 11.94 8.54 -13.15
C TRP A 104 11.44 7.21 -12.55
N MET A 105 10.59 6.46 -13.24
CA MET A 105 10.05 5.19 -12.75
C MET A 105 11.11 4.14 -12.44
N ASP A 106 12.27 4.20 -13.07
CA ASP A 106 13.40 3.30 -12.79
C ASP A 106 14.14 3.61 -11.48
N ARG A 107 13.87 4.77 -10.86
CA ARG A 107 14.45 5.23 -9.59
C ARG A 107 13.62 4.83 -8.37
N VAL A 108 12.38 4.35 -8.55
CA VAL A 108 11.54 3.92 -7.43
C VAL A 108 12.07 2.61 -6.84
N THR A 109 11.94 2.46 -5.54
CA THR A 109 12.31 1.21 -4.86
C THR A 109 11.13 0.21 -4.83
N SER A 110 9.89 0.74 -4.75
CA SER A 110 8.66 -0.02 -4.81
C SER A 110 7.68 0.71 -5.73
N TYR A 111 7.19 0.03 -6.74
CA TYR A 111 6.40 0.63 -7.82
C TYR A 111 4.88 0.64 -7.54
N ASP A 112 4.40 -0.10 -6.56
CA ASP A 112 2.97 -0.31 -6.27
C ASP A 112 2.20 1.01 -6.05
N LEU A 113 2.55 1.79 -5.02
CA LEU A 113 1.92 3.08 -4.76
C LEU A 113 2.02 4.05 -5.95
N VAL A 114 3.17 4.03 -6.63
CA VAL A 114 3.40 4.91 -7.79
C VAL A 114 2.41 4.56 -8.90
N MET A 115 2.28 3.27 -9.25
CA MET A 115 1.34 2.80 -10.26
C MET A 115 -0.12 3.10 -9.88
N HIS A 116 -0.47 2.93 -8.59
CA HIS A 116 -1.81 3.26 -8.14
C HIS A 116 -2.13 4.73 -8.38
N LEU A 117 -1.25 5.65 -7.95
CA LEU A 117 -1.51 7.08 -8.07
C LEU A 117 -1.44 7.59 -9.53
N LEU A 118 -0.55 7.05 -10.36
CA LEU A 118 -0.54 7.35 -11.80
C LEU A 118 -1.87 6.95 -12.46
N THR A 119 -2.39 5.78 -12.12
CA THR A 119 -3.64 5.27 -12.68
C THR A 119 -4.86 6.04 -12.15
N LEU A 120 -4.89 6.35 -10.85
CA LEU A 120 -6.03 7.00 -10.18
C LEU A 120 -6.25 8.47 -10.53
N GLN A 121 -5.36 9.08 -11.32
CA GLN A 121 -5.64 10.38 -11.95
C GLN A 121 -6.80 10.31 -12.94
N TYR A 122 -7.12 9.12 -13.45
CA TYR A 122 -8.05 8.91 -14.56
C TYR A 122 -9.30 8.12 -14.15
N GLY A 123 -9.54 7.96 -12.87
CA GLY A 123 -10.73 7.29 -12.34
C GLY A 123 -10.55 6.83 -10.90
N LYS A 124 -11.57 6.20 -10.36
CA LYS A 124 -11.62 5.70 -9.00
C LYS A 124 -11.03 4.29 -8.90
N VAL A 125 -10.85 3.79 -7.69
CA VAL A 125 -10.57 2.38 -7.43
C VAL A 125 -11.74 1.71 -6.71
N TYR A 126 -12.07 0.50 -7.14
CA TYR A 126 -13.10 -0.33 -6.51
C TYR A 126 -12.50 -1.48 -5.71
N TYR A 127 -12.98 -1.66 -4.48
CA TYR A 127 -12.62 -2.77 -3.62
C TYR A 127 -13.67 -3.88 -3.65
N MET A 128 -13.25 -5.08 -4.05
CA MET A 128 -14.05 -6.30 -4.05
C MET A 128 -13.80 -7.09 -2.75
N HIS A 129 -14.86 -7.41 -1.99
CA HIS A 129 -14.73 -8.22 -0.77
C HIS A 129 -14.31 -9.68 -1.02
N ARG A 130 -14.33 -10.13 -2.27
CA ARG A 130 -13.97 -11.49 -2.68
C ARG A 130 -12.48 -11.77 -2.46
N VAL A 131 -12.15 -12.95 -1.96
CA VAL A 131 -10.76 -13.42 -1.80
C VAL A 131 -10.37 -14.22 -3.02
N MET A 132 -9.37 -13.75 -3.77
CA MET A 132 -8.94 -14.39 -5.03
C MET A 132 -7.42 -14.59 -5.15
N ALA A 133 -6.65 -14.25 -4.09
CA ALA A 133 -5.20 -14.43 -4.07
C ALA A 133 -4.67 -14.67 -2.66
N VAL A 134 -3.45 -15.20 -2.60
CA VAL A 134 -2.62 -15.29 -1.39
C VAL A 134 -1.41 -14.38 -1.56
N TYR A 135 -1.23 -13.50 -0.56
CA TYR A 135 -0.03 -12.69 -0.38
C TYR A 135 0.90 -13.40 0.60
N ARG A 136 2.06 -13.85 0.12
CA ARG A 136 3.06 -14.53 0.94
C ARG A 136 3.95 -13.51 1.65
N LYS A 137 4.04 -13.66 2.97
CA LYS A 137 4.88 -12.82 3.82
C LYS A 137 6.15 -13.58 4.18
N LEU A 138 7.19 -13.34 3.38
CA LEU A 138 8.51 -13.95 3.53
C LEU A 138 9.39 -13.12 4.46
N ALA A 139 10.27 -13.77 5.23
CA ALA A 139 11.27 -13.08 6.05
C ALA A 139 12.27 -12.27 5.20
N THR A 140 12.47 -12.64 3.93
CA THR A 140 13.35 -11.97 2.97
C THR A 140 12.67 -10.85 2.18
N SER A 141 11.34 -10.69 2.30
CA SER A 141 10.59 -9.67 1.59
C SER A 141 10.95 -8.24 2.07
N ILE A 142 10.96 -7.29 1.14
CA ILE A 142 11.21 -5.86 1.43
C ILE A 142 10.23 -5.35 2.49
N TRP A 143 8.95 -5.76 2.42
CA TRP A 143 7.88 -5.24 3.27
C TRP A 143 7.68 -6.01 4.57
N THR A 144 8.01 -7.29 4.62
CA THR A 144 7.75 -8.14 5.79
C THR A 144 8.99 -8.57 6.53
N GLY A 145 10.14 -8.68 5.87
CA GLY A 145 11.42 -9.09 6.46
C GLY A 145 12.35 -7.94 6.81
N GLY A 146 12.08 -6.73 6.30
CA GLY A 146 12.95 -5.58 6.50
C GLY A 146 12.70 -4.82 7.80
N ASP A 147 13.71 -4.05 8.21
CA ASP A 147 13.61 -3.07 9.29
C ASP A 147 12.53 -2.02 9.01
N LYS A 148 11.82 -1.56 10.06
CA LYS A 148 10.79 -0.51 9.99
C LYS A 148 11.35 0.77 9.39
N ALA A 149 12.57 1.18 9.78
CA ALA A 149 13.22 2.37 9.27
C ALA A 149 13.46 2.30 7.75
N ARG A 150 13.92 1.16 7.25
CA ARG A 150 14.11 0.93 5.81
C ARG A 150 12.81 1.05 5.04
N ARG A 151 11.70 0.46 5.52
CA ARG A 151 10.38 0.58 4.88
C ARG A 151 9.86 2.02 4.86
N ALA A 152 10.04 2.73 5.99
CA ALA A 152 9.67 4.13 6.11
C ALA A 152 10.43 5.00 5.10
N GLU A 153 11.74 4.76 4.95
CA GLU A 153 12.60 5.46 4.00
C GLU A 153 12.22 5.18 2.54
N ILE A 154 11.94 3.93 2.18
CA ILE A 154 11.44 3.54 0.85
C ILE A 154 10.13 4.29 0.55
N SER A 155 9.18 4.26 1.48
CA SER A 155 7.89 4.93 1.32
C SER A 155 8.05 6.44 1.15
N ARG A 156 8.94 7.05 1.94
CA ARG A 156 9.24 8.48 1.88
C ARG A 156 9.82 8.86 0.53
N LYS A 157 10.88 8.17 0.08
CA LYS A 157 11.53 8.45 -1.22
C LYS A 157 10.59 8.31 -2.40
N ASN A 158 9.76 7.27 -2.41
CA ASN A 158 8.77 7.09 -3.48
C ASN A 158 7.72 8.22 -3.47
N ARG A 159 7.28 8.69 -2.28
CA ARG A 159 6.37 9.84 -2.19
C ARG A 159 7.05 11.14 -2.59
N ASP A 160 8.35 11.33 -2.34
CA ASP A 160 9.09 12.52 -2.79
C ASP A 160 9.10 12.64 -4.31
N LEU A 161 9.27 11.53 -5.04
CA LEU A 161 9.14 11.49 -6.51
C LEU A 161 7.72 11.84 -6.96
N LEU A 162 6.71 11.31 -6.27
CA LEU A 162 5.30 11.60 -6.56
C LEU A 162 4.94 13.06 -6.23
N ILE A 163 5.47 13.63 -5.15
CA ILE A 163 5.30 15.05 -4.81
C ILE A 163 5.82 15.93 -5.96
N GLY A 164 7.03 15.64 -6.48
CA GLY A 164 7.57 16.34 -7.64
C GLY A 164 6.70 16.16 -8.90
N TYR A 165 6.18 14.97 -9.13
CA TYR A 165 5.32 14.70 -10.29
C TYR A 165 3.96 15.42 -10.20
N PHE A 166 3.36 15.49 -9.01
CA PHE A 166 2.03 16.09 -8.80
C PHE A 166 2.08 17.59 -8.51
N ALA A 167 3.24 18.22 -8.33
CA ALA A 167 3.37 19.61 -7.91
C ALA A 167 2.51 20.57 -8.73
N ASP A 168 2.57 20.48 -10.06
CA ASP A 168 1.82 21.32 -11.00
C ASP A 168 0.56 20.63 -11.56
N ARG A 169 0.39 19.33 -11.32
CA ARG A 169 -0.72 18.53 -11.88
C ARG A 169 -1.91 18.39 -10.93
N ASN A 170 -1.62 18.20 -9.66
CA ASN A 170 -2.64 18.03 -8.63
C ASN A 170 -2.10 18.47 -7.26
N PRO A 171 -2.19 19.77 -6.92
CA PRO A 171 -1.69 20.32 -5.66
C PRO A 171 -2.32 19.68 -4.41
N GLU A 172 -3.59 19.23 -4.49
CA GLU A 172 -4.26 18.55 -3.37
C GLU A 172 -3.59 17.21 -3.05
N VAL A 173 -3.37 16.37 -4.07
CA VAL A 173 -2.65 15.09 -3.91
C VAL A 173 -1.23 15.34 -3.39
N CYS A 174 -0.57 16.38 -3.88
CA CYS A 174 0.76 16.78 -3.43
C CYS A 174 0.77 17.10 -1.92
N ASP A 175 -0.21 17.87 -1.42
CA ASP A 175 -0.32 18.17 0.03
C ASP A 175 -0.62 16.93 0.85
N ILE A 176 -1.48 16.04 0.37
CA ILE A 176 -1.76 14.75 1.02
C ILE A 176 -0.51 13.88 1.12
N LEU A 177 0.31 13.82 0.08
CA LEU A 177 1.58 13.07 0.08
C LEU A 177 2.60 13.67 1.06
N ARG A 178 2.70 15.01 1.11
CA ARG A 178 3.51 15.71 2.12
C ARG A 178 3.03 15.37 3.53
N ARG A 179 1.73 15.43 3.77
CA ARG A 179 1.14 15.03 5.05
C ARG A 179 1.46 13.58 5.40
N ALA A 180 1.37 12.65 4.44
CA ALA A 180 1.71 11.24 4.64
C ALA A 180 3.19 11.07 5.01
N ASN A 181 4.10 11.82 4.39
CA ASN A 181 5.52 11.81 4.76
C ASN A 181 5.78 12.41 6.15
N ALA A 182 5.11 13.51 6.51
CA ALA A 182 5.20 14.09 7.84
C ALA A 182 4.74 13.08 8.92
N LEU A 183 3.60 12.41 8.71
CA LEU A 183 3.10 11.37 9.62
C LEU A 183 4.03 10.16 9.70
N ASN A 184 4.68 9.78 8.60
CA ASN A 184 5.69 8.73 8.58
C ASN A 184 6.90 9.11 9.44
N CYS A 185 7.38 10.35 9.34
CA CYS A 185 8.46 10.86 10.19
C CYS A 185 8.08 10.84 11.69
N ILE A 186 6.84 11.23 12.02
CA ILE A 186 6.35 11.17 13.41
C ILE A 186 6.31 9.72 13.93
N ASP A 187 5.85 8.76 13.14
CA ASP A 187 5.81 7.33 13.51
C ASP A 187 7.22 6.78 13.72
N MET A 188 8.19 7.21 12.91
CA MET A 188 9.59 6.85 13.08
C MET A 188 10.20 7.47 14.33
N ALA A 189 9.92 8.75 14.62
CA ALA A 189 10.37 9.39 15.84
C ALA A 189 9.87 8.66 17.08
N ASN A 190 8.59 8.28 17.12
CA ASN A 190 8.04 7.48 18.22
C ASN A 190 8.77 6.13 18.36
N SER A 191 9.02 5.43 17.24
CA SER A 191 9.75 4.16 17.26
C SER A 191 11.19 4.30 17.76
N MET A 192 11.88 5.39 17.43
CA MET A 192 13.23 5.65 17.93
C MET A 192 13.22 5.94 19.41
N ASP A 193 12.28 6.75 19.91
CA ASP A 193 12.12 7.02 21.34
C ASP A 193 11.81 5.76 22.15
N ASP A 194 10.94 4.89 21.65
CA ASP A 194 10.63 3.60 22.28
C ASP A 194 11.88 2.68 22.39
N CYS A 195 12.87 2.89 21.50
CA CYS A 195 14.17 2.20 21.54
C CYS A 195 15.26 2.95 22.31
N GLY A 196 14.94 4.08 22.94
CA GLY A 196 15.91 4.95 23.66
C GLY A 196 16.84 5.78 22.75
N LYS A 197 16.53 5.86 21.45
CA LYS A 197 17.33 6.56 20.42
C LYS A 197 16.83 8.00 20.22
N HIS A 198 16.95 8.84 21.23
CA HIS A 198 16.34 10.18 21.27
C HIS A 198 16.93 11.16 20.24
N GLU A 199 18.21 11.07 19.91
CA GLU A 199 18.82 11.90 18.87
C GLU A 199 18.26 11.58 17.48
N GLU A 200 18.15 10.28 17.17
CA GLU A 200 17.52 9.82 15.91
C GLU A 200 16.05 10.26 15.85
N ALA A 201 15.32 10.17 16.97
CA ALA A 201 13.94 10.67 17.05
C ALA A 201 13.86 12.18 16.77
N GLY A 202 14.77 12.97 17.32
CA GLY A 202 14.90 14.41 17.04
C GLY A 202 15.11 14.70 15.56
N THR A 203 15.95 13.94 14.89
CA THR A 203 16.20 14.07 13.45
C THR A 203 14.92 13.84 12.64
N TYR A 204 14.15 12.79 12.95
CA TYR A 204 12.86 12.56 12.27
C TYR A 204 11.85 13.68 12.53
N LEU A 205 11.81 14.27 13.74
CA LEU A 205 10.94 15.40 14.05
C LEU A 205 11.31 16.67 13.27
N GLN A 206 12.61 16.92 13.06
CA GLN A 206 13.07 18.03 12.21
C GLN A 206 12.63 17.84 10.76
N MET A 207 12.60 16.62 10.25
CA MET A 207 12.11 16.32 8.89
C MET A 207 10.61 16.63 8.71
N VAL A 208 9.80 16.64 9.78
CA VAL A 208 8.37 16.97 9.68
C VAL A 208 8.17 18.35 9.08
N SER A 209 8.97 19.35 9.48
CA SER A 209 8.87 20.72 8.97
C SER A 209 9.21 20.87 7.49
N GLN A 210 9.99 19.94 6.92
CA GLN A 210 10.27 19.92 5.47
C GLN A 210 9.02 19.60 4.64
N TYR A 211 8.11 18.82 5.20
CA TYR A 211 6.87 18.41 4.54
C TYR A 211 5.67 19.27 4.94
N LYS A 212 5.59 19.68 6.21
CA LYS A 212 4.49 20.44 6.80
C LYS A 212 5.04 21.56 7.66
N SER A 213 5.56 22.61 7.00
CA SER A 213 6.08 23.81 7.68
C SER A 213 4.99 24.63 8.39
N ASP A 214 3.72 24.42 8.03
CA ASP A 214 2.54 25.02 8.63
C ASP A 214 2.09 24.32 9.93
N TRP A 215 2.65 23.15 10.28
CA TRP A 215 2.30 22.45 11.52
C TRP A 215 3.05 23.04 12.71
N SER A 216 2.28 23.49 13.70
CA SER A 216 2.82 23.95 14.98
C SER A 216 3.39 22.81 15.81
N PRO A 217 4.31 23.07 16.76
CA PRO A 217 4.80 22.07 17.71
C PRO A 217 3.66 21.39 18.49
N ALA A 218 2.56 22.10 18.79
CA ALA A 218 1.39 21.54 19.47
C ALA A 218 0.63 20.53 18.59
N GLU A 219 0.56 20.76 17.30
CA GLU A 219 -0.05 19.82 16.34
C GLU A 219 0.82 18.57 16.18
N ILE A 220 2.13 18.72 16.03
CA ILE A 220 3.08 17.61 15.96
C ILE A 220 2.97 16.75 17.22
N TYR A 221 2.93 17.38 18.42
CA TYR A 221 2.73 16.67 19.69
C TYR A 221 1.41 15.91 19.71
N ARG A 222 0.31 16.52 19.23
CA ARG A 222 -1.01 15.87 19.14
C ARG A 222 -0.99 14.64 18.23
N TYR A 223 -0.36 14.75 17.05
CA TYR A 223 -0.22 13.61 16.13
C TYR A 223 0.61 12.49 16.77
N ARG A 224 1.73 12.81 17.39
CA ARG A 224 2.57 11.86 18.15
C ARG A 224 1.74 11.06 19.17
N HIS A 225 1.05 11.79 20.03
CA HIS A 225 0.27 11.21 21.12
C HIS A 225 -0.91 10.35 20.62
N ASN A 226 -1.59 10.77 19.56
CA ASN A 226 -2.68 10.01 18.96
C ASN A 226 -2.18 8.72 18.28
N MET A 227 -1.02 8.73 17.64
CA MET A 227 -0.41 7.53 17.08
C MET A 227 -0.07 6.52 18.17
N VAL A 228 0.54 6.92 19.26
CA VAL A 228 0.83 6.06 20.41
C VAL A 228 -0.45 5.46 20.99
N LYS A 229 -1.51 6.25 21.13
CA LYS A 229 -2.81 5.75 21.60
C LYS A 229 -3.44 4.72 20.63
N SER A 230 -3.32 4.95 19.32
CA SER A 230 -3.90 4.06 18.31
C SER A 230 -3.17 2.71 18.23
N GLN A 231 -1.90 2.67 18.60
CA GLN A 231 -1.08 1.45 18.63
C GLN A 231 -1.33 0.60 19.87
N ARG A 232 -1.87 1.18 20.95
CA ARG A 232 -2.21 0.40 22.17
C ARG A 232 -3.32 -0.62 21.85
N PRO A 233 -3.18 -1.90 22.27
CA PRO A 233 -4.19 -2.92 22.02
C PRO A 233 -5.49 -2.52 22.74
N ARG A 234 -6.54 -2.26 21.96
CA ARG A 234 -7.89 -2.05 22.53
C ARG A 234 -8.39 -3.39 23.08
N PRO A 235 -9.07 -3.43 24.26
CA PRO A 235 -9.63 -4.67 24.81
C PRO A 235 -10.56 -5.40 23.83
N MET A 236 -11.26 -4.69 22.94
CA MET A 236 -12.08 -5.27 21.86
C MET A 236 -11.31 -6.03 20.77
N ARG A 237 -9.98 -5.87 20.62
CA ARG A 237 -9.19 -6.69 19.68
C ARG A 237 -9.12 -8.16 20.11
N ARG A 238 -9.25 -8.48 21.40
CA ARG A 238 -9.30 -9.87 21.88
C ARG A 238 -10.56 -10.63 21.41
N LEU A 239 -11.73 -9.97 21.32
CA LEU A 239 -12.93 -10.57 20.75
C LEU A 239 -12.80 -10.84 19.24
N LEU A 240 -12.18 -9.91 18.49
CA LEU A 240 -11.97 -10.08 17.05
C LEU A 240 -10.92 -11.17 16.73
N THR A 241 -9.98 -11.44 17.64
CA THR A 241 -9.02 -12.55 17.48
C THR A 241 -9.71 -13.91 17.68
N ALA A 242 -10.68 -14.00 18.59
CA ALA A 242 -11.49 -15.20 18.78
C ALA A 242 -12.39 -15.50 17.56
N CYS A 243 -13.02 -14.47 16.97
CA CYS A 243 -13.77 -14.61 15.71
C CYS A 243 -12.87 -14.98 14.52
N ARG A 244 -11.59 -14.55 14.51
CA ARG A 244 -10.61 -14.93 13.48
C ARG A 244 -10.26 -16.42 13.52
N ALA A 245 -10.16 -17.01 14.70
CA ALA A 245 -9.92 -18.45 14.86
C ALA A 245 -11.11 -19.30 14.38
N PHE A 246 -12.32 -18.76 14.43
CA PHE A 246 -13.53 -19.43 13.94
C PHE A 246 -13.59 -19.47 12.41
N VAL A 247 -13.23 -18.37 11.73
CA VAL A 247 -13.23 -18.27 10.26
C VAL A 247 -12.17 -19.15 9.62
N SER A 248 -11.00 -19.37 10.28
CA SER A 248 -9.93 -20.23 9.74
C SER A 248 -10.33 -21.72 9.63
N LYS A 249 -11.36 -22.16 10.37
CA LYS A 249 -11.88 -23.54 10.32
C LYS A 249 -12.83 -23.82 9.15
N PHE A 250 -13.40 -22.78 8.50
CA PHE A 250 -14.46 -22.93 7.51
C PHE A 250 -14.09 -22.57 6.07
N ILE A 251 -12.86 -22.11 5.80
CA ILE A 251 -12.40 -21.89 4.43
C ILE A 251 -11.38 -23.00 4.10
N PRO A 252 -11.76 -24.04 3.33
CA PRO A 252 -10.82 -25.02 2.85
C PRO A 252 -9.88 -24.33 1.86
N LEU A 253 -8.62 -24.17 2.24
CA LEU A 253 -7.59 -23.67 1.33
C LEU A 253 -7.16 -24.82 0.42
N PRO A 254 -6.92 -24.58 -0.87
CA PRO A 254 -6.41 -25.62 -1.77
C PRO A 254 -5.11 -26.17 -1.20
N ARG A 255 -4.98 -27.51 -1.19
CA ARG A 255 -3.73 -28.20 -0.83
C ARG A 255 -2.69 -27.81 -1.89
N ILE A 256 -1.64 -27.13 -1.46
CA ILE A 256 -0.45 -26.90 -2.27
C ILE A 256 0.26 -28.26 -2.36
N ARG A 257 0.38 -28.80 -3.57
CA ARG A 257 1.31 -29.90 -3.88
C ARG A 257 2.68 -29.33 -4.15
#